data_1745962da22f3b635e7d7e90cf3cc1fa
#
_entry.id   1745962da22f3b635e7d7e90cf3cc1fa
#
_cell.length_a   1.000
_cell.length_b   1.000
_cell.length_c   1.000
_cell.angle_alpha   90.00
_cell.angle_beta   90.00
_cell.angle_gamma   90.00
#
_symmetry.space_group_name_H-M   'P 1'
#
loop_
_entity.id
_entity.type
_entity.pdbx_description
1 polymer ?
#
loop_
_entity_poly.entity_id
_entity_poly.type
_entity_poly.pdbx_seq_one_letter_code
_entity_poly.pdbx_strand_id
1 'polypeptide(L)'
;MVIGAGFFGRVIARRLADVGIAPVVASRTHGELRLDVEDGGSIRAGLHPGDVIVDTAGPFQQRSTALLEAALELGCDVVDLSDSLAYARAVLALHQGATRKGVRIFTSCSAIATVAASAIHVSGRIAPETCDLFLAPASADTGNPATVRAFLSSVDWTRSREFPADRRRGYRVESAAAVLLPRSWPSLRWVDFWVDPNAPFAAKSIALASRLGLAGALAAVAPLSARVLGRREGSFSVAISEAGQYSLTRLAAPRGSYLIAAEPAVLAAESLARGSESPPGIVPADKQVDPEALFARLRGLGVDVRT
;
A
#
# COMPACT_ATOMS: atom_id res chain seq x y z
N MET A 1 -9.17 -3.88 14.89
CA MET A 1 -9.39 -2.42 14.84
C MET A 1 -8.90 -1.87 13.50
N VAL A 2 -9.59 -0.89 12.89
CA VAL A 2 -9.07 -0.13 11.71
C VAL A 2 -8.75 1.29 12.16
N ILE A 3 -7.49 1.70 12.03
CA ILE A 3 -7.02 3.03 12.40
C ILE A 3 -6.94 3.90 11.14
N GLY A 4 -7.65 5.03 11.15
CA GLY A 4 -7.80 5.95 10.03
C GLY A 4 -9.19 5.86 9.39
N ALA A 5 -10.01 6.93 9.53
CA ALA A 5 -11.35 7.04 8.94
C ALA A 5 -11.33 7.68 7.53
N GLY A 6 -10.19 7.66 6.86
CA GLY A 6 -10.00 8.14 5.50
C GLY A 6 -10.64 7.23 4.45
N PHE A 7 -10.27 7.43 3.17
CA PHE A 7 -10.80 6.62 2.07
C PHE A 7 -10.50 5.13 2.26
N PHE A 8 -9.22 4.75 2.40
CA PHE A 8 -8.84 3.35 2.56
C PHE A 8 -9.37 2.73 3.86
N GLY A 9 -9.38 3.47 4.98
CA GLY A 9 -9.92 2.95 6.23
C GLY A 9 -11.39 2.57 6.14
N ARG A 10 -12.22 3.40 5.50
CA ARG A 10 -13.62 3.07 5.24
C ARG A 10 -13.81 1.90 4.29
N VAL A 11 -12.99 1.82 3.23
CA VAL A 11 -13.01 0.68 2.31
C VAL A 11 -12.69 -0.61 3.05
N ILE A 12 -11.59 -0.64 3.81
CA ILE A 12 -11.13 -1.83 4.53
C ILE A 12 -12.12 -2.22 5.63
N ALA A 13 -12.64 -1.25 6.41
CA ALA A 13 -13.64 -1.54 7.44
C ALA A 13 -14.88 -2.20 6.83
N ARG A 14 -15.38 -1.68 5.70
CA ARG A 14 -16.48 -2.31 4.98
C ARG A 14 -16.13 -3.70 4.47
N ARG A 15 -14.96 -3.88 3.86
CA ARG A 15 -14.53 -5.18 3.34
C ARG A 15 -14.36 -6.23 4.44
N LEU A 16 -13.85 -5.83 5.62
CA LEU A 16 -13.81 -6.72 6.80
C LEU A 16 -15.22 -7.10 7.27
N ALA A 17 -16.16 -6.15 7.27
CA ALA A 17 -17.56 -6.45 7.60
C ALA A 17 -18.19 -7.42 6.60
N ASP A 18 -17.91 -7.29 5.30
CA ASP A 18 -18.40 -8.21 4.26
C ASP A 18 -17.92 -9.66 4.47
N VAL A 19 -16.79 -9.88 5.17
CA VAL A 19 -16.27 -11.21 5.54
C VAL A 19 -16.57 -11.62 6.98
N GLY A 20 -17.49 -10.92 7.64
CA GLY A 20 -18.00 -11.25 8.97
C GLY A 20 -17.14 -10.72 10.12
N ILE A 21 -16.20 -9.81 9.90
CA ILE A 21 -15.40 -9.16 10.92
C ILE A 21 -15.90 -7.73 11.09
N ALA A 22 -16.46 -7.39 12.24
CA ALA A 22 -16.92 -6.04 12.58
C ALA A 22 -15.77 -5.26 13.25
N PRO A 23 -14.99 -4.44 12.51
CA PRO A 23 -13.88 -3.70 13.10
C PRO A 23 -14.36 -2.44 13.79
N VAL A 24 -13.78 -2.10 14.93
CA VAL A 24 -13.87 -0.76 15.51
C VAL A 24 -13.04 0.18 14.63
N VAL A 25 -13.61 1.32 14.22
CA VAL A 25 -12.90 2.35 13.45
C VAL A 25 -12.42 3.44 14.37
N ALA A 26 -11.09 3.65 14.43
CA ALA A 26 -10.46 4.68 15.25
C ALA A 26 -9.85 5.78 14.39
N SER A 27 -9.95 7.04 14.81
CA SER A 27 -9.23 8.16 14.19
C SER A 27 -9.19 9.39 15.10
N ARG A 28 -8.42 10.41 14.70
CA ARG A 28 -8.34 11.67 15.46
C ARG A 28 -9.66 12.45 15.54
N THR A 29 -10.47 12.38 14.49
CA THR A 29 -11.63 13.28 14.33
C THR A 29 -12.94 12.55 14.05
N HIS A 30 -12.89 11.40 13.38
CA HIS A 30 -14.06 10.65 12.93
C HIS A 30 -13.84 9.17 13.21
N GLY A 31 -14.81 8.49 13.76
CA GLY A 31 -14.72 7.07 14.11
C GLY A 31 -15.44 6.78 15.42
N GLU A 32 -15.52 5.51 15.77
CA GLU A 32 -16.12 5.05 17.02
C GLU A 32 -15.19 5.31 18.22
N LEU A 33 -13.87 5.31 17.94
CA LEU A 33 -12.84 5.57 18.94
C LEU A 33 -11.98 6.76 18.50
N ARG A 34 -11.68 7.65 19.45
CA ARG A 34 -10.72 8.74 19.20
C ARG A 34 -9.31 8.24 19.49
N LEU A 35 -8.44 8.27 18.45
CA LEU A 35 -7.06 7.83 18.56
C LEU A 35 -6.14 8.66 17.66
N ASP A 36 -5.08 9.20 18.24
CA ASP A 36 -3.97 9.85 17.53
C ASP A 36 -2.77 8.91 17.49
N VAL A 37 -2.36 8.51 16.29
CA VAL A 37 -1.27 7.56 16.04
C VAL A 37 0.13 8.12 16.31
N GLU A 38 0.25 9.43 16.57
CA GLU A 38 1.49 10.11 16.96
C GLU A 38 1.54 10.43 18.46
N ASP A 39 0.44 10.20 19.21
CA ASP A 39 0.38 10.37 20.65
C ASP A 39 0.38 9.02 21.36
N GLY A 40 1.49 8.67 21.98
CA GLY A 40 1.67 7.41 22.70
C GLY A 40 0.65 7.21 23.85
N GLY A 41 0.19 8.28 24.48
CA GLY A 41 -0.88 8.23 25.51
C GLY A 41 -2.22 7.84 24.89
N SER A 42 -2.58 8.50 23.77
CA SER A 42 -3.80 8.20 23.01
C SER A 42 -3.79 6.76 22.46
N ILE A 43 -2.64 6.30 21.96
CA ILE A 43 -2.50 4.93 21.45
C ILE A 43 -2.73 3.90 22.56
N ARG A 44 -2.03 4.03 23.70
CA ARG A 44 -2.15 3.09 24.83
C ARG A 44 -3.54 3.08 25.46
N ALA A 45 -4.24 4.21 25.44
CA ALA A 45 -5.62 4.29 25.91
C ALA A 45 -6.63 3.62 24.97
N GLY A 46 -6.30 3.54 23.67
CA GLY A 46 -7.21 3.03 22.65
C GLY A 46 -6.97 1.59 22.20
N LEU A 47 -5.81 1.00 22.52
CA LEU A 47 -5.47 -0.38 22.17
C LEU A 47 -5.63 -1.34 23.36
N HIS A 48 -6.00 -2.57 23.05
CA HIS A 48 -6.06 -3.66 24.03
C HIS A 48 -5.06 -4.77 23.65
N PRO A 49 -4.49 -5.47 24.65
CA PRO A 49 -3.60 -6.60 24.40
C PRO A 49 -4.23 -7.64 23.45
N GLY A 50 -3.48 -8.02 22.41
CA GLY A 50 -3.93 -9.00 21.43
C GLY A 50 -4.80 -8.43 20.30
N ASP A 51 -5.01 -7.12 20.23
CA ASP A 51 -5.71 -6.51 19.10
C ASP A 51 -5.00 -6.79 17.78
N VAL A 52 -5.79 -6.99 16.72
CA VAL A 52 -5.33 -6.93 15.33
C VAL A 52 -5.62 -5.52 14.79
N ILE A 53 -4.57 -4.81 14.41
CA ILE A 53 -4.62 -3.41 13.97
C ILE A 53 -4.42 -3.35 12.47
N VAL A 54 -5.33 -2.66 11.74
CA VAL A 54 -5.10 -2.28 10.34
C VAL A 54 -4.88 -0.78 10.30
N ASP A 55 -3.63 -0.36 10.09
CA ASP A 55 -3.23 1.05 10.04
C ASP A 55 -3.37 1.63 8.63
N THR A 56 -4.30 2.55 8.47
CA THR A 56 -4.55 3.33 7.24
C THR A 56 -4.36 4.83 7.45
N ALA A 57 -3.79 5.23 8.59
CA ALA A 57 -3.65 6.63 8.99
C ALA A 57 -2.45 7.30 8.30
N GLY A 58 -2.55 7.60 7.02
CA GLY A 58 -1.54 8.33 6.27
C GLY A 58 -1.56 9.87 6.48
N PRO A 59 -0.58 10.60 5.89
CA PRO A 59 0.46 10.12 4.99
C PRO A 59 1.65 9.50 5.74
N PHE A 60 2.05 8.30 5.35
CA PHE A 60 3.15 7.55 5.99
C PHE A 60 4.52 8.21 5.82
N GLN A 61 4.69 9.11 4.85
CA GLN A 61 5.92 9.91 4.68
C GLN A 61 6.20 10.83 5.86
N GLN A 62 5.22 11.08 6.73
CA GLN A 62 5.30 11.95 7.89
C GLN A 62 5.05 11.20 9.22
N ARG A 63 4.98 9.86 9.16
CA ARG A 63 4.64 9.03 10.30
C ARG A 63 5.89 8.57 11.05
N SER A 64 5.79 8.57 12.39
CA SER A 64 6.71 7.88 13.29
C SER A 64 6.32 6.40 13.45
N THR A 65 7.12 5.64 14.19
CA THR A 65 6.84 4.25 14.56
C THR A 65 6.07 4.12 15.89
N ALA A 66 5.59 5.21 16.47
CA ALA A 66 4.96 5.23 17.79
C ALA A 66 3.80 4.23 17.95
N LEU A 67 2.97 4.09 16.91
CA LEU A 67 1.90 3.07 16.90
C LEU A 67 2.47 1.65 16.98
N LEU A 68 3.52 1.36 16.22
CA LEU A 68 4.14 0.03 16.19
C LEU A 68 4.85 -0.28 17.51
N GLU A 69 5.52 0.69 18.11
CA GLU A 69 6.18 0.55 19.40
C GLU A 69 5.17 0.24 20.51
N ALA A 70 4.05 0.96 20.55
CA ALA A 70 2.96 0.67 21.49
C ALA A 70 2.29 -0.70 21.20
N ALA A 71 2.12 -1.06 19.92
CA ALA A 71 1.62 -2.39 19.55
C ALA A 71 2.56 -3.50 20.03
N LEU A 72 3.87 -3.31 19.94
CA LEU A 72 4.86 -4.25 20.51
C LEU A 72 4.76 -4.37 22.03
N GLU A 73 4.54 -3.26 22.74
CA GLU A 73 4.36 -3.25 24.20
C GLU A 73 3.11 -4.04 24.61
N LEU A 74 2.03 -3.92 23.84
CA LEU A 74 0.71 -4.52 24.14
C LEU A 74 0.50 -5.91 23.53
N GLY A 75 1.43 -6.40 22.69
CA GLY A 75 1.28 -7.69 22.02
C GLY A 75 0.22 -7.67 20.91
N CYS A 76 0.06 -6.54 20.20
CA CYS A 76 -0.90 -6.37 19.10
C CYS A 76 -0.25 -6.65 17.76
N ASP A 77 -0.91 -7.38 16.87
CA ASP A 77 -0.49 -7.57 15.50
C ASP A 77 -0.88 -6.36 14.63
N VAL A 78 -0.03 -5.99 13.68
CA VAL A 78 -0.25 -4.81 12.85
C VAL A 78 -0.16 -5.13 11.36
N VAL A 79 -1.10 -4.60 10.60
CA VAL A 79 -1.12 -4.58 9.13
C VAL A 79 -1.13 -3.12 8.70
N ASP A 80 -0.12 -2.64 7.98
CA ASP A 80 -0.12 -1.26 7.46
C ASP A 80 -0.14 -1.21 5.92
N LEU A 81 -0.66 -0.11 5.38
CA LEU A 81 -0.75 0.15 3.95
C LEU A 81 0.33 1.13 3.47
N SER A 82 1.43 1.26 4.18
CA SER A 82 2.48 2.22 3.86
C SER A 82 3.09 1.99 2.46
N ASP A 83 3.28 3.07 1.73
CA ASP A 83 4.08 3.11 0.50
C ASP A 83 5.45 3.80 0.73
N SER A 84 5.67 4.35 1.91
CA SER A 84 6.85 5.15 2.25
C SER A 84 8.09 4.31 2.45
N LEU A 85 9.14 4.58 1.67
CA LEU A 85 10.45 3.94 1.83
C LEU A 85 11.07 4.23 3.20
N ALA A 86 10.97 5.49 3.66
CA ALA A 86 11.53 5.89 4.95
C ALA A 86 10.83 5.17 6.11
N TYR A 87 9.50 5.11 6.07
CA TYR A 87 8.71 4.39 7.08
C TYR A 87 9.02 2.89 7.07
N ALA A 88 9.07 2.26 5.89
CA ALA A 88 9.41 0.83 5.77
C ALA A 88 10.79 0.52 6.39
N ARG A 89 11.80 1.38 6.16
CA ARG A 89 13.13 1.22 6.80
C ARG A 89 13.05 1.32 8.32
N ALA A 90 12.28 2.26 8.86
CA ALA A 90 12.08 2.40 10.30
C ALA A 90 11.36 1.16 10.88
N VAL A 91 10.32 0.66 10.20
CA VAL A 91 9.63 -0.57 10.59
C VAL A 91 10.56 -1.76 10.59
N LEU A 92 11.42 -1.93 9.56
CA LEU A 92 12.36 -3.04 9.48
C LEU A 92 13.33 -3.09 10.68
N ALA A 93 13.66 -1.95 11.28
CA ALA A 93 14.49 -1.89 12.48
C ALA A 93 13.81 -2.50 13.72
N LEU A 94 12.48 -2.61 13.73
CA LEU A 94 11.70 -3.20 14.83
C LEU A 94 11.64 -4.74 14.78
N HIS A 95 12.18 -5.40 13.73
CA HIS A 95 12.05 -6.84 13.51
C HIS A 95 12.39 -7.70 14.75
N GLN A 96 13.55 -7.47 15.35
CA GLN A 96 13.97 -8.24 16.53
C GLN A 96 13.05 -8.00 17.73
N GLY A 97 12.58 -6.75 17.92
CA GLY A 97 11.62 -6.40 18.96
C GLY A 97 10.31 -7.15 18.78
N ALA A 98 9.77 -7.13 17.57
CA ALA A 98 8.53 -7.82 17.21
C ALA A 98 8.66 -9.35 17.40
N THR A 99 9.78 -9.94 16.97
CA THR A 99 10.05 -11.37 17.17
C THR A 99 10.06 -11.76 18.65
N ARG A 100 10.80 -10.99 19.49
CA ARG A 100 10.85 -11.26 20.95
C ARG A 100 9.50 -11.12 21.64
N LYS A 101 8.64 -10.26 21.15
CA LYS A 101 7.31 -9.99 21.71
C LYS A 101 6.21 -10.91 21.16
N GLY A 102 6.54 -11.75 20.18
CA GLY A 102 5.55 -12.62 19.54
C GLY A 102 4.58 -11.85 18.61
N VAL A 103 4.89 -10.59 18.25
CA VAL A 103 4.04 -9.71 17.44
C VAL A 103 4.38 -9.87 15.96
N ARG A 104 3.37 -9.84 15.11
CA ARG A 104 3.48 -9.89 13.65
C ARG A 104 3.19 -8.52 13.06
N ILE A 105 4.08 -8.04 12.19
CA ILE A 105 3.91 -6.77 11.48
C ILE A 105 3.94 -7.05 9.98
N PHE A 106 2.82 -6.79 9.32
CA PHE A 106 2.62 -6.87 7.87
C PHE A 106 2.75 -5.47 7.30
N THR A 107 3.99 -5.01 7.11
CA THR A 107 4.22 -3.64 6.60
C THR A 107 4.04 -3.58 5.09
N SER A 108 3.52 -2.47 4.59
CA SER A 108 3.22 -2.23 3.17
C SER A 108 2.30 -3.32 2.57
N CYS A 109 1.38 -3.86 3.37
CA CYS A 109 0.45 -4.91 2.97
C CYS A 109 -0.60 -4.35 1.99
N SER A 110 -0.14 -4.02 0.79
CA SER A 110 -0.90 -3.35 -0.27
C SER A 110 -0.35 -3.71 -1.66
N ALA A 111 -0.73 -2.95 -2.69
CA ALA A 111 -0.33 -3.21 -4.07
C ALA A 111 1.18 -3.32 -4.26
N ILE A 112 1.94 -2.34 -3.74
CA ILE A 112 3.36 -2.18 -4.07
C ILE A 112 4.28 -3.26 -3.49
N ALA A 113 3.92 -3.90 -2.38
CA ALA A 113 4.73 -4.97 -1.82
C ALA A 113 4.01 -6.32 -1.95
N THR A 114 2.82 -6.47 -1.37
CA THR A 114 2.13 -7.78 -1.30
C THR A 114 1.61 -8.26 -2.64
N VAL A 115 0.93 -7.39 -3.44
CA VAL A 115 0.48 -7.80 -4.79
C VAL A 115 1.68 -8.00 -5.71
N ALA A 116 2.73 -7.17 -5.59
CA ALA A 116 3.95 -7.35 -6.35
C ALA A 116 4.64 -8.69 -6.01
N ALA A 117 4.75 -9.02 -4.72
CA ALA A 117 5.30 -10.30 -4.27
C ALA A 117 4.45 -11.49 -4.76
N SER A 118 3.12 -11.36 -4.71
CA SER A 118 2.20 -12.37 -5.26
C SER A 118 2.39 -12.56 -6.77
N ALA A 119 2.60 -11.47 -7.52
CA ALA A 119 2.88 -11.52 -8.95
C ALA A 119 4.22 -12.21 -9.26
N ILE A 120 5.27 -11.95 -8.47
CA ILE A 120 6.55 -12.65 -8.59
C ILE A 120 6.35 -14.14 -8.33
N HIS A 121 5.62 -14.49 -7.28
CA HIS A 121 5.35 -15.89 -6.93
C HIS A 121 4.64 -16.65 -8.06
N VAL A 122 3.51 -16.12 -8.57
CA VAL A 122 2.74 -16.80 -9.63
C VAL A 122 3.44 -16.80 -10.99
N SER A 123 4.42 -15.91 -11.20
CA SER A 123 5.24 -15.94 -12.42
C SER A 123 6.20 -17.14 -12.48
N GLY A 124 6.37 -17.86 -11.36
CA GLY A 124 7.32 -18.97 -11.23
C GLY A 124 8.78 -18.55 -11.25
N ARG A 125 9.09 -17.25 -11.16
CA ARG A 125 10.47 -16.75 -11.12
C ARG A 125 11.09 -16.99 -9.75
N ILE A 126 12.22 -17.67 -9.73
CA ILE A 126 12.92 -18.06 -8.49
C ILE A 126 13.98 -17.03 -8.11
N ALA A 127 14.69 -16.48 -9.10
CA ALA A 127 15.77 -15.53 -8.91
C ALA A 127 15.59 -14.27 -9.79
N PRO A 128 14.47 -13.52 -9.62
CA PRO A 128 14.23 -12.32 -10.41
C PRO A 128 15.35 -11.29 -10.22
N GLU A 129 15.78 -10.66 -11.31
CA GLU A 129 16.84 -9.63 -11.29
C GLU A 129 16.27 -8.23 -11.23
N THR A 130 15.12 -8.01 -11.87
CA THR A 130 14.43 -6.70 -11.88
C THR A 130 12.95 -6.87 -11.62
N CYS A 131 12.36 -5.88 -10.95
CA CYS A 131 10.92 -5.78 -10.75
C CYS A 131 10.49 -4.32 -10.97
N ASP A 132 9.76 -4.08 -12.04
CA ASP A 132 9.16 -2.77 -12.32
C ASP A 132 7.66 -2.81 -11.99
N LEU A 133 7.23 -1.88 -11.16
CA LEU A 133 5.85 -1.71 -10.74
C LEU A 133 5.26 -0.50 -11.46
N PHE A 134 4.07 -0.65 -12.04
CA PHE A 134 3.39 0.39 -12.79
C PHE A 134 1.98 0.59 -12.24
N LEU A 135 1.67 1.81 -11.76
CA LEU A 135 0.36 2.17 -11.21
C LEU A 135 -0.29 3.28 -12.02
N ALA A 136 -1.49 3.04 -12.49
CA ALA A 136 -2.43 4.07 -12.95
C ALA A 136 -3.64 4.02 -12.01
N PRO A 137 -3.71 4.87 -10.97
CA PRO A 137 -4.76 4.81 -9.96
C PRO A 137 -6.11 5.25 -10.53
N ALA A 138 -7.23 4.80 -9.94
CA ALA A 138 -8.55 5.38 -10.14
C ALA A 138 -8.57 6.80 -9.54
N SER A 139 -8.01 7.77 -10.26
CA SER A 139 -7.75 9.11 -9.73
C SER A 139 -9.02 9.85 -9.28
N ALA A 140 -10.18 9.56 -9.91
CA ALA A 140 -11.47 10.10 -9.49
C ALA A 140 -11.88 9.63 -8.07
N ASP A 141 -11.49 8.43 -7.66
CA ASP A 141 -11.85 7.84 -6.38
C ASP A 141 -10.78 8.09 -5.32
N THR A 142 -9.48 8.00 -5.71
CA THR A 142 -8.34 8.06 -4.80
C THR A 142 -7.66 9.43 -4.70
N GLY A 143 -8.04 10.40 -5.54
CA GLY A 143 -7.45 11.74 -5.61
C GLY A 143 -7.81 12.63 -4.42
N ASN A 144 -7.54 12.18 -3.19
CA ASN A 144 -7.71 12.97 -1.97
C ASN A 144 -6.42 13.75 -1.62
N PRO A 145 -6.49 14.79 -0.74
CA PRO A 145 -5.33 15.62 -0.43
C PRO A 145 -4.14 14.87 0.16
N ALA A 146 -4.37 13.78 0.90
CA ALA A 146 -3.29 12.99 1.51
C ALA A 146 -2.54 12.18 0.43
N THR A 147 -3.28 11.50 -0.46
CA THR A 147 -2.70 10.74 -1.58
C THR A 147 -1.90 11.66 -2.52
N VAL A 148 -2.45 12.84 -2.84
CA VAL A 148 -1.76 13.80 -3.72
C VAL A 148 -0.47 14.31 -3.07
N ARG A 149 -0.49 14.66 -1.77
CA ARG A 149 0.72 15.07 -1.05
C ARG A 149 1.76 13.97 -0.98
N ALA A 150 1.36 12.73 -0.68
CA ALA A 150 2.25 11.59 -0.65
C ALA A 150 2.94 11.39 -2.02
N PHE A 151 2.18 11.43 -3.11
CA PHE A 151 2.72 11.34 -4.46
C PHE A 151 3.72 12.48 -4.77
N LEU A 152 3.32 13.75 -4.51
CA LEU A 152 4.17 14.91 -4.78
C LEU A 152 5.47 14.93 -3.98
N SER A 153 5.48 14.36 -2.78
CA SER A 153 6.68 14.28 -1.93
C SER A 153 7.65 13.17 -2.31
N SER A 154 7.20 12.20 -3.14
CA SER A 154 7.97 10.99 -3.44
C SER A 154 8.32 10.85 -4.92
N VAL A 155 7.77 11.71 -5.80
CA VAL A 155 7.94 11.60 -7.25
C VAL A 155 9.22 12.27 -7.76
N ASP A 156 9.93 11.54 -8.62
CA ASP A 156 11.06 12.06 -9.43
C ASP A 156 10.56 12.39 -10.84
N TRP A 157 10.33 13.67 -11.12
CA TRP A 157 9.85 14.16 -12.40
C TRP A 157 10.88 14.07 -13.53
N THR A 158 12.14 13.83 -13.22
CA THR A 158 13.22 13.71 -14.22
C THR A 158 13.25 12.32 -14.83
N ARG A 159 12.67 11.33 -14.18
CA ARG A 159 12.63 9.94 -14.63
C ARG A 159 11.22 9.53 -15.00
N SER A 160 11.04 9.14 -16.26
CA SER A 160 9.77 8.62 -16.74
C SER A 160 9.96 7.36 -17.58
N ARG A 161 8.95 6.49 -17.59
CA ARG A 161 8.94 5.24 -18.33
C ARG A 161 7.56 4.98 -18.93
N GLU A 162 7.53 4.37 -20.10
CA GLU A 162 6.30 3.91 -20.74
C GLU A 162 5.86 2.58 -20.12
N PHE A 163 4.55 2.44 -19.85
CA PHE A 163 3.98 1.21 -19.29
C PHE A 163 3.94 0.13 -20.37
N PRO A 164 4.36 -1.11 -20.07
CA PRO A 164 4.43 -2.19 -21.06
C PRO A 164 3.08 -2.51 -21.71
N ALA A 165 1.99 -2.43 -20.94
CA ALA A 165 0.67 -2.86 -21.38
C ALA A 165 -0.21 -1.76 -22.00
N ASP A 166 0.00 -0.50 -21.64
CA ASP A 166 -1.00 0.56 -21.84
C ASP A 166 -0.51 1.78 -22.64
N ARG A 167 0.76 1.81 -23.08
CA ARG A 167 1.43 2.97 -23.69
C ARG A 167 1.28 4.27 -22.88
N ARG A 168 1.02 4.14 -21.58
CA ARG A 168 0.98 5.26 -20.64
C ARG A 168 2.40 5.61 -20.20
N ARG A 169 2.59 6.82 -19.75
CA ARG A 169 3.87 7.26 -19.22
C ARG A 169 3.73 7.54 -17.74
N GLY A 170 4.44 6.76 -16.92
CA GLY A 170 4.58 6.99 -15.49
C GLY A 170 5.88 7.69 -15.14
N TYR A 171 5.87 8.32 -13.97
CA TYR A 171 7.04 8.93 -13.36
C TYR A 171 7.52 8.07 -12.20
N ARG A 172 8.83 8.06 -11.97
CA ARG A 172 9.42 7.26 -10.89
C ARG A 172 8.97 7.82 -9.55
N VAL A 173 8.54 6.91 -8.66
CA VAL A 173 8.15 7.23 -7.29
C VAL A 173 8.98 6.38 -6.35
N GLU A 174 9.49 6.99 -5.29
CA GLU A 174 10.16 6.26 -4.22
C GLU A 174 9.12 5.40 -3.46
N SER A 175 9.43 4.13 -3.22
CA SER A 175 8.48 3.22 -2.58
C SER A 175 9.14 2.21 -1.64
N ALA A 176 8.35 1.69 -0.70
CA ALA A 176 8.74 0.64 0.23
C ALA A 176 9.16 -0.67 -0.48
N ALA A 177 8.65 -0.94 -1.68
CA ALA A 177 8.99 -2.14 -2.46
C ALA A 177 10.49 -2.30 -2.65
N ALA A 178 11.22 -1.18 -2.81
CA ALA A 178 12.67 -1.19 -3.03
C ALA A 178 13.49 -1.82 -1.89
N VAL A 179 12.93 -1.89 -0.68
CA VAL A 179 13.59 -2.52 0.48
C VAL A 179 12.89 -3.78 0.96
N LEU A 180 11.62 -3.96 0.63
CA LEU A 180 10.84 -5.11 1.09
C LEU A 180 10.96 -6.32 0.15
N LEU A 181 10.86 -6.13 -1.18
CA LEU A 181 10.94 -7.23 -2.14
C LEU A 181 12.32 -7.93 -2.16
N PRO A 182 13.46 -7.21 -2.08
CA PRO A 182 14.77 -7.87 -2.00
C PRO A 182 14.99 -8.73 -0.75
N ARG A 183 14.17 -8.58 0.28
CA ARG A 183 14.23 -9.47 1.47
C ARG A 183 13.70 -10.87 1.15
N SER A 184 12.71 -10.98 0.27
CA SER A 184 12.16 -12.26 -0.20
C SER A 184 12.97 -12.80 -1.40
N TRP A 185 13.48 -11.92 -2.25
CA TRP A 185 14.29 -12.26 -3.43
C TRP A 185 15.60 -11.46 -3.43
N PRO A 186 16.67 -11.95 -2.78
CA PRO A 186 17.98 -11.26 -2.73
C PRO A 186 18.65 -11.06 -4.10
N SER A 187 18.17 -11.75 -5.14
CA SER A 187 18.60 -11.59 -6.54
C SER A 187 18.13 -10.29 -7.19
N LEU A 188 17.07 -9.65 -6.64
CA LEU A 188 16.55 -8.39 -7.14
C LEU A 188 17.58 -7.26 -6.96
N ARG A 189 18.13 -6.80 -8.08
CA ARG A 189 19.07 -5.67 -8.14
C ARG A 189 18.36 -4.33 -8.30
N TRP A 190 17.19 -4.35 -8.97
CA TRP A 190 16.41 -3.15 -9.30
C TRP A 190 14.93 -3.40 -9.01
N VAL A 191 14.37 -2.51 -8.19
CA VAL A 191 12.94 -2.44 -7.93
C VAL A 191 12.53 -0.99 -8.11
N ASP A 192 11.82 -0.71 -9.21
CA ASP A 192 11.37 0.63 -9.53
C ASP A 192 9.84 0.70 -9.56
N PHE A 193 9.31 1.82 -9.06
CA PHE A 193 7.87 2.09 -9.04
C PHE A 193 7.55 3.32 -9.87
N TRP A 194 6.62 3.16 -10.82
CA TRP A 194 6.23 4.14 -11.80
C TRP A 194 4.74 4.46 -11.68
N VAL A 195 4.38 5.73 -11.57
CA VAL A 195 3.00 6.17 -11.41
C VAL A 195 2.61 7.13 -12.53
N ASP A 196 1.54 6.78 -13.25
CA ASP A 196 0.79 7.71 -14.08
C ASP A 196 -0.34 8.30 -13.22
N PRO A 197 -0.41 9.64 -13.02
CA PRO A 197 -1.51 10.26 -12.27
C PRO A 197 -2.91 9.92 -12.78
N ASN A 198 -3.01 9.34 -13.98
CA ASN A 198 -4.25 8.89 -14.62
C ASN A 198 -5.33 9.98 -14.67
N ALA A 199 -4.89 11.22 -14.93
CA ALA A 199 -5.78 12.37 -15.14
C ALA A 199 -5.25 13.20 -16.32
N PRO A 200 -6.11 13.62 -17.25
CA PRO A 200 -5.72 14.43 -18.39
C PRO A 200 -4.94 15.68 -17.94
N PHE A 201 -3.82 15.97 -18.62
CA PHE A 201 -2.93 17.10 -18.34
C PHE A 201 -2.31 17.14 -16.93
N ALA A 202 -2.67 16.25 -16.02
CA ALA A 202 -2.19 16.28 -14.63
C ALA A 202 -0.66 16.24 -14.55
N ALA A 203 0.00 15.36 -15.29
CA ALA A 203 1.47 15.24 -15.26
C ALA A 203 2.18 16.55 -15.62
N LYS A 204 1.74 17.25 -16.67
CA LYS A 204 2.33 18.54 -17.09
C LYS A 204 2.04 19.65 -16.10
N SER A 205 0.79 19.75 -15.62
CA SER A 205 0.38 20.78 -14.67
C SER A 205 1.05 20.58 -13.31
N ILE A 206 1.17 19.34 -12.86
CA ILE A 206 1.84 18.99 -11.60
C ILE A 206 3.34 19.27 -11.69
N ALA A 207 4.01 18.87 -12.78
CA ALA A 207 5.44 19.13 -12.99
C ALA A 207 5.73 20.65 -13.01
N LEU A 208 4.87 21.44 -13.67
CA LEU A 208 5.01 22.90 -13.69
C LEU A 208 4.78 23.52 -12.31
N ALA A 209 3.73 23.11 -11.60
CA ALA A 209 3.43 23.62 -10.26
C ALA A 209 4.52 23.24 -9.24
N SER A 210 5.10 22.04 -9.36
CA SER A 210 6.22 21.61 -8.53
C SER A 210 7.46 22.50 -8.78
N ARG A 211 7.79 22.82 -10.03
CA ARG A 211 8.90 23.72 -10.39
C ARG A 211 8.69 25.16 -9.87
N LEU A 212 7.45 25.60 -9.79
CA LEU A 212 7.08 26.95 -9.30
C LEU A 212 6.87 27.03 -7.78
N GLY A 213 7.10 25.94 -7.04
CA GLY A 213 6.88 25.90 -5.58
C GLY A 213 5.39 25.90 -5.17
N LEU A 214 4.47 25.67 -6.11
CA LEU A 214 3.02 25.72 -5.91
C LEU A 214 2.40 24.36 -5.51
N ALA A 215 3.21 23.39 -5.08
CA ALA A 215 2.77 22.05 -4.72
C ALA A 215 1.65 22.05 -3.64
N GLY A 216 1.71 22.95 -2.66
CA GLY A 216 0.69 23.11 -1.63
C GLY A 216 -0.66 23.57 -2.18
N ALA A 217 -0.65 24.57 -3.06
CA ALA A 217 -1.86 25.06 -3.72
C ALA A 217 -2.47 23.99 -4.63
N LEU A 218 -1.63 23.25 -5.36
CA LEU A 218 -2.06 22.13 -6.20
C LEU A 218 -2.74 21.04 -5.36
N ALA A 219 -2.15 20.64 -4.23
CA ALA A 219 -2.71 19.63 -3.33
C ALA A 219 -4.10 20.03 -2.78
N ALA A 220 -4.37 21.33 -2.63
CA ALA A 220 -5.66 21.84 -2.18
C ALA A 220 -6.74 21.73 -3.29
N VAL A 221 -6.37 21.95 -4.56
CA VAL A 221 -7.30 21.95 -5.70
C VAL A 221 -7.44 20.55 -6.32
N ALA A 222 -6.43 19.70 -6.17
CA ALA A 222 -6.37 18.38 -6.78
C ALA A 222 -7.60 17.47 -6.49
N PRO A 223 -8.22 17.46 -5.30
CA PRO A 223 -9.39 16.62 -5.06
C PRO A 223 -10.59 17.03 -5.91
N LEU A 224 -10.80 18.31 -6.14
CA LEU A 224 -11.89 18.80 -6.99
C LEU A 224 -11.62 18.46 -8.47
N SER A 225 -10.39 18.71 -8.93
CA SER A 225 -9.99 18.38 -10.30
C SER A 225 -10.00 16.86 -10.55
N ALA A 226 -9.60 16.03 -9.59
CA ALA A 226 -9.64 14.59 -9.69
C ALA A 226 -11.09 14.06 -9.79
N ARG A 227 -12.03 14.64 -9.05
CA ARG A 227 -13.46 14.26 -9.15
C ARG A 227 -14.06 14.57 -10.50
N VAL A 228 -13.64 15.67 -11.14
CA VAL A 228 -14.22 16.14 -12.42
C VAL A 228 -13.48 15.56 -13.62
N LEU A 229 -12.16 15.51 -13.57
CA LEU A 229 -11.27 15.14 -14.68
C LEU A 229 -10.61 13.78 -14.51
N GLY A 230 -10.67 13.22 -13.31
CA GLY A 230 -10.04 11.94 -12.98
C GLY A 230 -10.76 10.76 -13.65
N ARG A 231 -10.03 9.67 -13.79
CA ARG A 231 -10.56 8.41 -14.30
C ARG A 231 -10.95 7.49 -13.16
N ARG A 232 -12.03 6.72 -13.34
CA ARG A 232 -12.47 5.69 -12.40
C ARG A 232 -11.81 4.34 -12.66
N GLU A 233 -11.36 4.13 -13.89
CA GLU A 233 -10.55 2.98 -14.25
C GLU A 233 -9.14 3.11 -13.66
N GLY A 234 -8.56 2.01 -13.26
CA GLY A 234 -7.17 1.97 -12.82
C GLY A 234 -6.55 0.62 -13.07
N SER A 235 -5.22 0.60 -13.06
CA SER A 235 -4.46 -0.63 -13.26
C SER A 235 -3.19 -0.63 -12.41
N PHE A 236 -2.74 -1.84 -12.07
CA PHE A 236 -1.46 -2.11 -11.46
C PHE A 236 -0.78 -3.23 -12.25
N SER A 237 0.45 -3.03 -12.67
CA SER A 237 1.20 -4.04 -13.41
C SER A 237 2.56 -4.27 -12.77
N VAL A 238 2.99 -5.52 -12.80
CA VAL A 238 4.27 -5.98 -12.28
C VAL A 238 5.03 -6.64 -13.41
N ALA A 239 6.15 -6.04 -13.82
CA ALA A 239 7.02 -6.54 -14.85
C ALA A 239 8.29 -7.10 -14.21
N ILE A 240 8.62 -8.33 -14.51
CA ILE A 240 9.70 -9.08 -13.86
C ILE A 240 10.64 -9.58 -14.94
N SER A 241 11.96 -9.43 -14.74
CA SER A 241 12.96 -10.09 -15.58
C SER A 241 13.84 -11.02 -14.78
N GLU A 242 14.18 -12.16 -15.38
CA GLU A 242 15.09 -13.16 -14.87
C GLU A 242 15.81 -13.82 -16.03
N ALA A 243 17.15 -13.78 -16.05
CA ALA A 243 17.99 -14.39 -17.09
C ALA A 243 17.55 -14.02 -18.54
N GLY A 244 17.20 -12.75 -18.76
CA GLY A 244 16.73 -12.25 -20.05
C GLY A 244 15.28 -12.61 -20.43
N GLN A 245 14.60 -13.40 -19.63
CA GLN A 245 13.18 -13.69 -19.80
C GLN A 245 12.33 -12.65 -19.07
N TYR A 246 11.18 -12.31 -19.65
CA TYR A 246 10.27 -11.29 -19.16
C TYR A 246 8.90 -11.89 -18.86
N SER A 247 8.30 -11.51 -17.73
CA SER A 247 6.91 -11.80 -17.40
C SER A 247 6.20 -10.52 -16.95
N LEU A 248 4.91 -10.43 -17.24
CA LEU A 248 4.08 -9.30 -16.92
C LEU A 248 2.77 -9.77 -16.31
N THR A 249 2.56 -9.42 -15.04
CA THR A 249 1.26 -9.56 -14.39
C THR A 249 0.54 -8.21 -14.42
N ARG A 250 -0.69 -8.19 -14.92
CA ARG A 250 -1.52 -6.98 -15.00
C ARG A 250 -2.83 -7.17 -14.27
N LEU A 251 -3.13 -6.25 -13.37
CA LEU A 251 -4.41 -6.13 -12.67
C LEU A 251 -5.09 -4.83 -13.11
N ALA A 252 -6.34 -4.90 -13.55
CA ALA A 252 -7.07 -3.71 -14.01
C ALA A 252 -8.55 -3.80 -13.66
N ALA A 253 -9.15 -2.68 -13.38
CA ALA A 253 -10.59 -2.60 -13.16
C ALA A 253 -11.17 -1.29 -13.72
N PRO A 254 -12.34 -1.33 -14.37
CA PRO A 254 -13.02 -0.13 -14.87
C PRO A 254 -13.56 0.73 -13.71
N ARG A 255 -13.76 0.13 -12.54
CA ARG A 255 -14.13 0.77 -11.27
C ARG A 255 -13.57 -0.04 -10.12
N GLY A 256 -13.31 0.62 -8.99
CA GLY A 256 -12.87 -0.09 -7.77
C GLY A 256 -11.43 -0.62 -7.83
N SER A 257 -10.58 -0.14 -8.74
CA SER A 257 -9.18 -0.59 -8.82
C SER A 257 -8.38 -0.33 -7.53
N TYR A 258 -8.87 0.54 -6.65
CA TYR A 258 -8.30 0.74 -5.30
C TYR A 258 -8.39 -0.52 -4.43
N LEU A 259 -9.25 -1.48 -4.78
CA LEU A 259 -9.32 -2.79 -4.11
C LEU A 259 -8.01 -3.60 -4.31
N ILE A 260 -7.28 -3.37 -5.40
CA ILE A 260 -5.95 -3.97 -5.60
C ILE A 260 -5.01 -3.62 -4.44
N ALA A 261 -5.13 -2.39 -3.90
CA ALA A 261 -4.32 -1.95 -2.77
C ALA A 261 -4.93 -2.33 -1.40
N ALA A 262 -6.25 -2.46 -1.30
CA ALA A 262 -6.94 -2.69 -0.03
C ALA A 262 -7.04 -4.18 0.34
N GLU A 263 -7.30 -5.07 -0.63
CA GLU A 263 -7.59 -6.49 -0.36
C GLU A 263 -6.43 -7.27 0.28
N PRO A 264 -5.15 -7.00 0.01
CA PRO A 264 -4.07 -7.64 0.76
C PRO A 264 -4.20 -7.45 2.27
N ALA A 265 -4.47 -6.20 2.70
CA ALA A 265 -4.64 -5.90 4.13
C ALA A 265 -5.90 -6.54 4.73
N VAL A 266 -6.98 -6.64 3.97
CA VAL A 266 -8.20 -7.35 4.40
C VAL A 266 -7.90 -8.84 4.61
N LEU A 267 -7.23 -9.50 3.65
CA LEU A 267 -6.84 -10.91 3.77
C LEU A 267 -5.90 -11.16 4.94
N ALA A 268 -4.88 -10.30 5.11
CA ALA A 268 -3.94 -10.42 6.21
C ALA A 268 -4.63 -10.25 7.57
N ALA A 269 -5.49 -9.23 7.72
CA ALA A 269 -6.25 -8.99 8.94
C ALA A 269 -7.24 -10.12 9.24
N GLU A 270 -7.90 -10.67 8.22
CA GLU A 270 -8.78 -11.83 8.32
C GLU A 270 -8.01 -13.07 8.80
N SER A 271 -6.83 -13.33 8.23
CA SER A 271 -5.95 -14.43 8.64
C SER A 271 -5.49 -14.27 10.09
N LEU A 272 -5.05 -13.08 10.49
CA LEU A 272 -4.65 -12.79 11.86
C LEU A 272 -5.80 -12.98 12.86
N ALA A 273 -6.98 -12.47 12.52
CA ALA A 273 -8.17 -12.60 13.37
C ALA A 273 -8.62 -14.06 13.55
N ARG A 274 -8.27 -14.94 12.63
CA ARG A 274 -8.54 -16.40 12.69
C ARG A 274 -7.41 -17.21 13.28
N GLY A 275 -6.37 -16.58 13.79
CA GLY A 275 -5.24 -17.26 14.42
C GLY A 275 -4.18 -17.71 13.42
N SER A 276 -3.72 -16.80 12.55
CA SER A 276 -2.65 -17.06 11.58
C SER A 276 -1.41 -17.68 12.23
N GLU A 277 -0.82 -18.67 11.56
CA GLU A 277 0.46 -19.30 11.93
C GLU A 277 1.69 -18.55 11.41
N SER A 278 1.54 -17.35 10.86
CA SER A 278 2.68 -16.54 10.39
C SER A 278 3.69 -16.32 11.52
N PRO A 279 5.00 -16.45 11.26
CA PRO A 279 6.02 -16.26 12.28
C PRO A 279 6.03 -14.81 12.79
N PRO A 280 6.36 -14.60 14.10
CA PRO A 280 6.47 -13.26 14.65
C PRO A 280 7.65 -12.48 14.05
N GLY A 281 7.55 -11.16 14.07
CA GLY A 281 8.49 -10.24 13.46
C GLY A 281 7.87 -9.47 12.30
N ILE A 282 8.72 -8.88 11.46
CA ILE A 282 8.27 -8.27 10.20
C ILE A 282 8.07 -9.39 9.19
N VAL A 283 6.81 -9.63 8.82
CA VAL A 283 6.44 -10.70 7.87
C VAL A 283 6.90 -10.31 6.46
N PRO A 284 7.72 -11.13 5.79
CA PRO A 284 8.14 -10.86 4.41
C PRO A 284 6.95 -10.71 3.45
N ALA A 285 7.08 -9.86 2.44
CA ALA A 285 5.99 -9.53 1.52
C ALA A 285 5.37 -10.75 0.83
N ASP A 286 6.17 -11.76 0.50
CA ASP A 286 5.77 -13.04 -0.11
C ASP A 286 5.06 -14.01 0.86
N LYS A 287 5.06 -13.69 2.16
CA LYS A 287 4.42 -14.48 3.22
C LYS A 287 3.22 -13.78 3.87
N GLN A 288 2.88 -12.59 3.41
CA GLN A 288 1.80 -11.80 4.01
C GLN A 288 0.41 -12.35 3.70
N VAL A 289 0.22 -12.86 2.49
CA VAL A 289 -1.03 -13.47 2.03
C VAL A 289 -0.74 -14.63 1.08
N ASP A 290 -1.71 -15.53 0.92
CA ASP A 290 -1.66 -16.54 -0.14
C ASP A 290 -1.91 -15.87 -1.50
N PRO A 291 -1.00 -15.99 -2.49
CA PRO A 291 -1.10 -15.31 -3.78
C PRO A 291 -2.32 -15.74 -4.60
N GLU A 292 -2.67 -17.04 -4.57
CA GLU A 292 -3.80 -17.56 -5.34
C GLU A 292 -5.12 -17.10 -4.73
N ALA A 293 -5.25 -17.13 -3.40
CA ALA A 293 -6.41 -16.62 -2.69
C ALA A 293 -6.59 -15.12 -2.93
N LEU A 294 -5.50 -14.33 -2.94
CA LEU A 294 -5.55 -12.91 -3.25
C LEU A 294 -6.08 -12.67 -4.66
N PHE A 295 -5.51 -13.33 -5.66
CA PHE A 295 -5.93 -13.11 -7.06
C PHE A 295 -7.32 -13.67 -7.34
N ALA A 296 -7.73 -14.77 -6.72
CA ALA A 296 -9.10 -15.27 -6.79
C ALA A 296 -10.10 -14.26 -6.21
N ARG A 297 -9.78 -13.69 -5.02
CA ARG A 297 -10.60 -12.67 -4.38
C ARG A 297 -10.70 -11.40 -5.23
N LEU A 298 -9.61 -10.92 -5.80
CA LEU A 298 -9.61 -9.74 -6.68
C LEU A 298 -10.46 -9.98 -7.94
N ARG A 299 -10.36 -11.18 -8.57
CA ARG A 299 -11.24 -11.54 -9.70
C ARG A 299 -12.71 -11.54 -9.29
N GLY A 300 -13.06 -12.09 -8.13
CA GLY A 300 -14.41 -12.08 -7.57
C GLY A 300 -14.97 -10.66 -7.32
N LEU A 301 -14.08 -9.68 -7.16
CA LEU A 301 -14.42 -8.26 -7.00
C LEU A 301 -14.41 -7.46 -8.31
N GLY A 302 -14.28 -8.14 -9.45
CA GLY A 302 -14.33 -7.53 -10.78
C GLY A 302 -13.00 -6.93 -11.26
N VAL A 303 -11.88 -7.31 -10.64
CA VAL A 303 -10.54 -7.00 -11.14
C VAL A 303 -10.13 -8.03 -12.20
N ASP A 304 -9.80 -7.57 -13.40
CA ASP A 304 -9.19 -8.40 -14.44
C ASP A 304 -7.72 -8.66 -14.07
N VAL A 305 -7.39 -9.93 -13.81
CA VAL A 305 -6.04 -10.37 -13.42
C VAL A 305 -5.48 -11.25 -14.52
N ARG A 306 -4.44 -10.78 -15.20
CA ARG A 306 -3.69 -11.46 -16.25
C ARG A 306 -2.26 -11.68 -15.80
N THR A 307 -1.79 -12.90 -15.83
CA THR A 307 -0.43 -13.32 -15.44
C THR A 307 0.31 -13.87 -16.65
#